data_72b8dbf5829eb064601376eb36c93544
#
_entry.id   72b8dbf5829eb064601376eb36c93544
#
_cell.length_a   1.000
_cell.length_b   1.000
_cell.length_c   1.000
_cell.angle_alpha   90.00
_cell.angle_beta   90.00
_cell.angle_gamma   90.00
#
_symmetry.space_group_name_H-M   'P 1'
#
loop_
_entity.id
_entity.type
_entity.pdbx_description
1 polymer ?
#
loop_
_entity_poly.entity_id
_entity_poly.type
_entity_poly.pdbx_seq_one_letter_code
_entity_poly.pdbx_strand_id
1 'polypeptide(L)'
;PMQHYENTASPRGSRVDGFNPEYGAPTLPTVEILREMMDEKDLWPINKEVWDYLDGNGFHLMSTMYTDLVNNYGKSSSIDEFAQKGQLLGAINSKSIWEVWNYNKLDYGDRFCSGLLFWYHNCSMPQVASRMWDWSLEPTASLYHTANSLEPLHAQFDYLKNTVSVVNDYYREFKNYKVIAQVYDINSKKVFEESAVVNLPSDGVVNDALTIRFPENI
;
A
#
# COMPACT_ATOMS: atom_id res chain seq x y z
N PRO A 1 -8.34 1.72 0.28
CA PRO A 1 -7.32 1.04 -0.55
C PRO A 1 -7.76 0.99 -2.01
N MET A 2 -8.95 0.45 -2.31
CA MET A 2 -9.46 0.38 -3.69
C MET A 2 -9.61 1.75 -4.35
N GLN A 3 -10.13 2.74 -3.62
CA GLN A 3 -10.29 4.09 -4.16
C GLN A 3 -8.94 4.76 -4.50
N HIS A 4 -7.90 4.45 -3.75
CA HIS A 4 -6.56 4.95 -4.03
C HIS A 4 -5.97 4.24 -5.25
N TYR A 5 -6.17 2.95 -5.35
CA TYR A 5 -5.81 2.15 -6.52
C TYR A 5 -6.60 2.63 -7.76
N GLU A 6 -7.91 2.87 -7.64
CA GLU A 6 -8.74 3.45 -8.70
C GLU A 6 -8.26 4.84 -9.13
N ASN A 7 -7.88 5.70 -8.21
CA ASN A 7 -7.41 7.05 -8.52
C ASN A 7 -6.01 7.07 -9.14
N THR A 8 -5.16 6.10 -8.84
CA THR A 8 -3.80 6.00 -9.35
C THR A 8 -3.64 5.03 -10.52
N ALA A 9 -4.40 3.96 -10.53
CA ALA A 9 -4.37 2.91 -11.55
C ALA A 9 -5.57 2.97 -12.49
N SER A 10 -6.52 3.82 -12.22
CA SER A 10 -7.71 3.93 -13.05
C SER A 10 -7.37 4.14 -14.49
N PRO A 11 -7.97 3.36 -15.26
CA PRO A 11 -7.51 2.47 -16.27
C PRO A 11 -6.45 3.14 -17.08
N ARG A 12 -5.21 2.79 -16.76
CA ARG A 12 -4.09 3.51 -17.34
C ARG A 12 -4.29 4.99 -17.09
N GLY A 13 -4.60 5.21 -15.85
CA GLY A 13 -5.22 6.29 -15.16
C GLY A 13 -4.76 7.66 -15.55
N SER A 14 -5.64 8.54 -15.38
CA SER A 14 -5.50 9.96 -15.61
C SER A 14 -4.32 10.62 -14.87
N ARG A 15 -3.48 9.88 -14.15
CA ARG A 15 -2.33 10.38 -13.39
C ARG A 15 -1.16 9.42 -13.25
N VAL A 16 -0.87 8.61 -14.24
CA VAL A 16 0.44 7.97 -14.33
C VAL A 16 1.38 8.97 -15.00
N ASP A 17 2.00 9.80 -14.18
CA ASP A 17 3.03 10.72 -14.64
C ASP A 17 4.30 9.93 -14.95
N GLY A 18 5.06 10.31 -15.95
CA GLY A 18 6.33 9.67 -16.31
C GLY A 18 7.32 9.61 -15.14
N PHE A 19 7.25 10.60 -14.25
CA PHE A 19 7.96 10.65 -12.98
C PHE A 19 7.12 11.43 -11.96
N ASN A 20 6.89 10.84 -10.78
CA ASN A 20 6.24 11.53 -9.68
C ASN A 20 7.28 11.93 -8.62
N PRO A 21 7.59 13.23 -8.47
CA PRO A 21 8.63 13.70 -7.56
C PRO A 21 8.22 13.68 -6.10
N GLU A 22 6.91 13.51 -5.81
CA GLU A 22 6.41 13.56 -4.45
C GLU A 22 5.09 12.80 -4.31
N TYR A 23 5.15 11.70 -3.61
CA TYR A 23 3.97 10.94 -3.20
C TYR A 23 4.14 10.42 -1.78
N GLY A 24 3.08 10.44 -0.98
CA GLY A 24 3.11 9.87 0.36
C GLY A 24 1.73 9.41 0.83
N ALA A 25 1.67 8.22 1.39
CA ALA A 25 0.51 7.71 2.09
C ALA A 25 0.76 7.79 3.59
N PRO A 26 -0.10 8.47 4.36
CA PRO A 26 0.03 8.49 5.81
C PRO A 26 -0.32 7.12 6.40
N THR A 27 0.31 6.82 7.52
CA THR A 27 -0.04 5.69 8.38
C THR A 27 -0.03 6.15 9.84
N LEU A 28 -0.76 5.47 10.70
CA LEU A 28 -0.62 5.71 12.15
C LEU A 28 0.69 5.08 12.65
N PRO A 29 1.34 5.66 13.67
CA PRO A 29 2.33 4.95 14.47
C PRO A 29 1.73 3.71 15.13
N THR A 30 2.56 2.84 15.68
CA THR A 30 2.09 1.76 16.54
C THR A 30 1.45 2.33 17.81
N VAL A 31 0.64 1.53 18.51
CA VAL A 31 -0.03 2.00 19.72
C VAL A 31 0.97 2.34 20.82
N GLU A 32 2.11 1.66 20.89
CA GLU A 32 3.20 1.91 21.82
C GLU A 32 3.75 3.33 21.62
N ILE A 33 4.01 3.70 20.37
CA ILE A 33 4.50 5.04 20.03
C ILE A 33 3.44 6.12 20.26
N LEU A 34 2.18 5.83 19.98
CA LEU A 34 1.09 6.76 20.33
C LEU A 34 1.04 7.04 21.83
N ARG A 35 1.28 6.03 22.68
CA ARG A 35 1.35 6.16 24.13
C ARG A 35 2.58 6.92 24.63
N GLU A 36 3.64 6.97 23.85
CA GLU A 36 4.80 7.82 24.15
C GLU A 36 4.58 9.29 23.81
N MET A 37 3.67 9.57 22.87
CA MET A 37 3.43 10.93 22.37
C MET A 37 2.37 11.69 23.17
N MET A 38 1.44 11.01 23.83
CA MET A 38 0.32 11.65 24.52
C MET A 38 -0.20 10.85 25.71
N ASP A 39 -0.88 11.52 26.63
CA ASP A 39 -1.51 10.88 27.78
C ASP A 39 -2.65 9.93 27.38
N GLU A 40 -2.87 8.87 28.17
CA GLU A 40 -3.94 7.88 27.93
C GLU A 40 -5.34 8.52 27.77
N LYS A 41 -5.63 9.60 28.51
CA LYS A 41 -6.91 10.35 28.44
C LYS A 41 -7.13 11.02 27.09
N ASP A 42 -6.06 11.28 26.34
CA ASP A 42 -6.07 11.97 25.03
C ASP A 42 -6.02 10.99 23.86
N LEU A 43 -5.65 9.73 24.14
CA LEU A 43 -5.60 8.67 23.15
C LEU A 43 -6.99 8.19 22.71
N TRP A 44 -7.84 7.86 23.72
CA TRP A 44 -9.15 7.27 23.44
C TRP A 44 -10.20 7.58 24.53
N PRO A 45 -11.41 8.09 24.16
CA PRO A 45 -11.76 8.54 22.80
C PRO A 45 -10.82 9.64 22.31
N ILE A 46 -10.61 9.72 20.99
CA ILE A 46 -9.68 10.67 20.39
C ILE A 46 -9.94 12.09 20.90
N ASN A 47 -8.97 12.68 21.59
CA ASN A 47 -8.99 14.10 21.92
C ASN A 47 -8.56 14.89 20.68
N LYS A 48 -9.56 15.44 19.98
CA LYS A 48 -9.33 16.10 18.69
C LYS A 48 -8.30 17.23 18.77
N GLU A 49 -8.25 17.99 19.84
CA GLU A 49 -7.32 19.12 19.98
C GLU A 49 -5.86 18.64 20.02
N VAL A 50 -5.57 17.61 20.79
CA VAL A 50 -4.24 17.02 20.91
C VAL A 50 -3.84 16.34 19.61
N TRP A 51 -4.75 15.58 19.01
CA TRP A 51 -4.48 14.87 17.76
C TRP A 51 -4.28 15.83 16.58
N ASP A 52 -5.06 16.90 16.47
CA ASP A 52 -4.89 17.93 15.43
C ASP A 52 -3.54 18.66 15.59
N TYR A 53 -3.12 18.91 16.83
CA TYR A 53 -1.80 19.49 17.10
C TYR A 53 -0.67 18.57 16.62
N LEU A 54 -0.78 17.27 16.92
CA LEU A 54 0.19 16.25 16.50
C LEU A 54 0.06 15.82 15.03
N ASP A 55 -0.97 16.25 14.32
CA ASP A 55 -1.11 16.05 12.86
C ASP A 55 -0.28 17.03 12.03
N GLY A 56 0.52 17.88 12.68
CA GLY A 56 1.40 18.84 12.02
C GLY A 56 0.70 20.10 11.50
N ASN A 57 -0.46 20.41 12.03
CA ASN A 57 -1.15 21.73 11.97
C ASN A 57 -1.24 22.41 10.59
N GLY A 58 -1.26 21.66 9.50
CA GLY A 58 -1.38 22.23 8.15
C GLY A 58 -1.78 21.25 7.08
N PHE A 59 -1.58 19.99 7.32
CA PHE A 59 -1.87 18.95 6.33
C PHE A 59 -3.21 18.25 6.55
N HIS A 60 -3.82 18.34 7.71
CA HIS A 60 -5.12 17.77 8.09
C HIS A 60 -5.30 16.29 7.66
N LEU A 61 -4.23 15.53 7.73
CA LEU A 61 -4.19 14.14 7.24
C LEU A 61 -5.07 13.22 8.06
N MET A 62 -5.18 13.50 9.36
CA MET A 62 -5.95 12.64 10.27
C MET A 62 -7.45 12.60 9.96
N SER A 63 -8.06 13.69 9.52
CA SER A 63 -9.48 13.70 9.17
C SER A 63 -9.78 12.80 7.97
N THR A 64 -8.91 12.84 6.95
CA THR A 64 -9.02 11.98 5.77
C THR A 64 -8.72 10.53 6.14
N MET A 65 -7.63 10.28 6.86
CA MET A 65 -7.25 8.94 7.31
C MET A 65 -8.34 8.31 8.19
N TYR A 66 -8.90 9.06 9.13
CA TYR A 66 -9.99 8.58 9.98
C TYR A 66 -11.22 8.15 9.16
N THR A 67 -11.59 8.97 8.17
CA THR A 67 -12.71 8.67 7.27
C THR A 67 -12.44 7.40 6.46
N ASP A 68 -11.28 7.28 5.87
CA ASP A 68 -10.87 6.10 5.09
C ASP A 68 -10.81 4.84 5.95
N LEU A 69 -10.29 4.98 7.18
CA LEU A 69 -10.20 3.88 8.14
C LEU A 69 -11.58 3.35 8.52
N VAL A 70 -12.51 4.25 8.85
CA VAL A 70 -13.90 3.87 9.20
C VAL A 70 -14.62 3.25 7.99
N ASN A 71 -14.46 3.82 6.80
CA ASN A 71 -15.11 3.32 5.59
C ASN A 71 -14.62 1.93 5.18
N ASN A 72 -13.33 1.64 5.37
CA ASN A 72 -12.74 0.38 4.92
C ASN A 72 -12.79 -0.73 6.01
N TYR A 73 -12.67 -0.35 7.29
CA TYR A 73 -12.50 -1.31 8.38
C TYR A 73 -13.51 -1.16 9.53
N GLY A 74 -14.46 -0.25 9.37
CA GLY A 74 -15.45 0.05 10.40
C GLY A 74 -14.89 0.85 11.58
N LYS A 75 -15.79 1.24 12.50
CA LYS A 75 -15.42 1.97 13.71
C LYS A 75 -14.54 1.10 14.61
N SER A 76 -13.66 1.74 15.36
CA SER A 76 -12.82 1.10 16.38
C SER A 76 -13.43 1.31 17.77
N SER A 77 -13.20 0.37 18.66
CA SER A 77 -13.65 0.40 20.05
C SER A 77 -12.55 0.80 21.04
N SER A 78 -11.29 0.78 20.60
CA SER A 78 -10.12 1.11 21.41
C SER A 78 -9.01 1.73 20.54
N ILE A 79 -8.03 2.34 21.23
CA ILE A 79 -6.83 2.86 20.56
C ILE A 79 -6.02 1.75 19.91
N ASP A 80 -5.92 0.56 20.52
CA ASP A 80 -5.20 -0.58 19.98
C ASP A 80 -5.79 -1.02 18.63
N GLU A 81 -7.10 -1.17 18.57
CA GLU A 81 -7.81 -1.51 17.33
C GLU A 81 -7.65 -0.40 16.28
N PHE A 82 -7.74 0.86 16.69
CA PHE A 82 -7.59 2.00 15.80
C PHE A 82 -6.18 2.07 15.18
N ALA A 83 -5.15 1.90 16.01
CA ALA A 83 -3.77 1.90 15.55
C ALA A 83 -3.48 0.73 14.59
N GLN A 84 -3.96 -0.49 14.88
CA GLN A 84 -3.81 -1.65 14.00
C GLN A 84 -4.46 -1.40 12.63
N LYS A 85 -5.70 -0.88 12.61
CA LYS A 85 -6.38 -0.52 11.37
C LYS A 85 -5.65 0.58 10.60
N GLY A 86 -5.09 1.56 11.30
CA GLY A 86 -4.29 2.63 10.72
C GLY A 86 -2.98 2.12 10.09
N GLN A 87 -2.31 1.19 10.75
CA GLN A 87 -1.15 0.49 10.22
C GLN A 87 -1.50 -0.28 8.93
N LEU A 88 -2.61 -1.03 8.94
CA LEU A 88 -3.07 -1.77 7.77
C LEU A 88 -3.44 -0.84 6.61
N LEU A 89 -4.14 0.27 6.88
CA LEU A 89 -4.48 1.26 5.86
C LEU A 89 -3.24 1.83 5.19
N GLY A 90 -2.25 2.26 5.98
CA GLY A 90 -0.99 2.80 5.49
C GLY A 90 -0.21 1.77 4.66
N ALA A 91 -0.14 0.53 5.14
CA ALA A 91 0.51 -0.59 4.45
C ALA A 91 -0.07 -0.83 3.06
N ILE A 92 -1.41 -0.96 2.97
CA ILE A 92 -2.09 -1.23 1.70
C ILE A 92 -1.99 -0.04 0.76
N ASN A 93 -2.11 1.20 1.26
CA ASN A 93 -1.94 2.38 0.43
C ASN A 93 -0.52 2.48 -0.15
N SER A 94 0.52 2.24 0.68
CA SER A 94 1.91 2.25 0.23
C SER A 94 2.17 1.15 -0.80
N LYS A 95 1.72 -0.08 -0.53
CA LYS A 95 1.81 -1.21 -1.47
C LYS A 95 1.17 -0.87 -2.81
N SER A 96 -0.07 -0.38 -2.78
CA SER A 96 -0.85 -0.11 -4.00
C SER A 96 -0.17 0.89 -4.92
N ILE A 97 0.45 1.94 -4.39
CA ILE A 97 1.10 2.95 -5.23
C ILE A 97 2.32 2.37 -5.95
N TRP A 98 3.16 1.61 -5.25
CA TRP A 98 4.34 0.98 -5.85
C TRP A 98 3.95 -0.03 -6.92
N GLU A 99 2.96 -0.86 -6.66
CA GLU A 99 2.49 -1.86 -7.61
C GLU A 99 1.83 -1.26 -8.85
N VAL A 100 1.13 -0.12 -8.70
CA VAL A 100 0.59 0.63 -9.85
C VAL A 100 1.71 1.19 -10.72
N TRP A 101 2.76 1.76 -10.12
CA TRP A 101 3.93 2.24 -10.87
C TRP A 101 4.64 1.09 -11.59
N ASN A 102 4.83 -0.03 -10.91
CA ASN A 102 5.39 -1.25 -11.52
C ASN A 102 4.57 -1.74 -12.72
N TYR A 103 3.24 -1.78 -12.60
CA TYR A 103 2.36 -2.18 -13.70
C TYR A 103 2.53 -1.33 -14.95
N ASN A 104 2.77 -0.03 -14.76
CA ASN A 104 2.89 0.94 -15.84
C ASN A 104 4.35 1.22 -16.27
N LYS A 105 5.32 0.50 -15.73
CA LYS A 105 6.75 0.72 -15.90
C LYS A 105 7.20 0.79 -17.36
N LEU A 106 6.57 0.03 -18.25
CA LEU A 106 6.96 -0.10 -19.67
C LEU A 106 5.82 0.26 -20.64
N ASP A 107 4.81 0.99 -20.18
CA ASP A 107 3.82 1.52 -21.11
C ASP A 107 4.45 2.70 -21.87
N TYR A 108 5.09 2.38 -23.00
CA TYR A 108 5.79 3.33 -23.89
C TYR A 108 4.84 4.14 -24.78
N GLY A 109 3.57 4.21 -24.47
CA GLY A 109 2.70 5.24 -25.01
C GLY A 109 3.18 6.63 -24.60
N ASP A 110 2.35 7.63 -24.66
CA ASP A 110 2.68 8.99 -24.19
C ASP A 110 2.92 9.07 -22.67
N ARG A 111 2.82 7.95 -21.95
CA ARG A 111 2.86 7.86 -20.49
C ARG A 111 3.50 6.56 -20.02
N PHE A 112 4.74 6.57 -19.64
CA PHE A 112 5.40 5.47 -18.96
C PHE A 112 5.86 5.94 -17.57
N CYS A 113 5.77 5.05 -16.58
CA CYS A 113 6.29 5.31 -15.24
C CYS A 113 7.79 5.05 -15.21
N SER A 114 8.58 6.08 -14.95
CA SER A 114 10.03 5.99 -14.81
C SER A 114 10.51 6.09 -13.36
N GLY A 115 9.68 6.59 -12.45
CA GLY A 115 10.05 6.70 -11.05
C GLY A 115 9.01 7.39 -10.17
N LEU A 116 9.14 7.12 -8.88
CA LEU A 116 8.34 7.69 -7.82
C LEU A 116 9.24 7.99 -6.63
N LEU A 117 9.16 9.20 -6.09
CA LEU A 117 9.81 9.57 -4.84
C LEU A 117 8.77 9.64 -3.73
N PHE A 118 9.04 8.92 -2.64
CA PHE A 118 8.13 8.87 -1.51
C PHE A 118 8.30 10.07 -0.59
N TRP A 119 7.28 10.84 -0.38
CA TRP A 119 7.21 11.94 0.57
C TRP A 119 6.50 11.47 1.84
N TYR A 120 7.16 11.36 2.90
CA TYR A 120 8.56 11.43 3.21
C TYR A 120 8.98 10.20 4.02
N HIS A 121 10.29 10.02 4.21
CA HIS A 121 10.81 8.81 4.81
C HIS A 121 10.41 8.66 6.28
N ASN A 122 10.69 9.67 7.11
CA ASN A 122 10.44 9.66 8.55
C ASN A 122 9.96 11.02 9.04
N CYS A 123 9.30 11.04 10.21
CA CYS A 123 8.89 12.26 10.88
C CYS A 123 10.05 12.85 11.70
N SER A 124 10.21 14.16 11.67
CA SER A 124 11.25 14.88 12.44
C SER A 124 10.82 15.22 13.87
N MET A 125 9.55 15.06 14.19
CA MET A 125 8.95 15.34 15.49
C MET A 125 7.78 14.36 15.72
N PRO A 126 7.28 14.23 16.97
CA PRO A 126 6.09 13.44 17.25
C PRO A 126 4.91 13.84 16.36
N GLN A 127 4.40 12.91 15.56
CA GLN A 127 3.27 13.08 14.67
C GLN A 127 2.40 11.83 14.63
N VAL A 128 1.08 12.03 14.64
CA VAL A 128 0.10 10.94 14.50
C VAL A 128 -0.06 10.48 13.05
N ALA A 129 0.27 11.33 12.09
CA ALA A 129 0.30 10.98 10.67
C ALA A 129 1.72 10.61 10.24
N SER A 130 2.13 9.41 10.57
CA SER A 130 3.46 8.87 10.25
C SER A 130 3.62 8.48 8.78
N ARG A 131 4.77 7.92 8.42
CA ARG A 131 5.12 7.47 7.07
C ARG A 131 5.72 6.06 7.14
N MET A 132 6.86 5.83 6.46
CA MET A 132 7.57 4.55 6.54
C MET A 132 8.17 4.32 7.92
N TRP A 133 8.69 5.39 8.52
CA TRP A 133 9.21 5.43 9.89
C TRP A 133 8.48 6.51 10.67
N ASP A 134 8.25 6.29 11.92
CA ASP A 134 7.74 7.33 12.80
C ASP A 134 8.88 8.26 13.30
N TRP A 135 8.55 9.14 14.22
CA TRP A 135 9.51 10.11 14.76
C TRP A 135 10.60 9.48 15.64
N SER A 136 10.33 8.33 16.25
CA SER A 136 11.29 7.56 17.05
C SER A 136 12.11 6.58 16.23
N LEU A 137 11.93 6.59 14.92
CA LEU A 137 12.54 5.67 13.94
C LEU A 137 12.06 4.22 14.08
N GLU A 138 10.87 4.01 14.65
CA GLU A 138 10.22 2.71 14.58
C GLU A 138 9.59 2.51 13.19
N PRO A 139 9.79 1.35 12.57
CA PRO A 139 9.24 1.07 11.26
C PRO A 139 7.72 0.86 11.34
N THR A 140 6.99 1.49 10.45
CA THR A 140 5.56 1.24 10.28
C THR A 140 5.30 0.08 9.32
N ALA A 141 4.07 -0.42 9.28
CA ALA A 141 3.68 -1.44 8.31
C ALA A 141 3.88 -1.00 6.84
N SER A 142 3.85 0.33 6.58
CA SER A 142 4.12 0.90 5.26
C SER A 142 5.53 0.58 4.75
N LEU A 143 6.54 0.56 5.64
CA LEU A 143 7.91 0.22 5.25
C LEU A 143 8.00 -1.22 4.73
N TYR A 144 7.44 -2.17 5.46
CA TYR A 144 7.50 -3.58 5.10
C TYR A 144 6.75 -3.87 3.80
N HIS A 145 5.57 -3.27 3.61
CA HIS A 145 4.80 -3.43 2.39
C HIS A 145 5.45 -2.74 1.19
N THR A 146 6.10 -1.59 1.39
CA THR A 146 6.93 -0.96 0.37
C THR A 146 8.09 -1.86 -0.04
N ALA A 147 8.83 -2.41 0.93
CA ALA A 147 9.94 -3.31 0.66
C ALA A 147 9.51 -4.53 -0.17
N ASN A 148 8.39 -5.15 0.21
CA ASN A 148 7.83 -6.28 -0.54
C ASN A 148 7.44 -5.90 -1.98
N SER A 149 6.85 -4.71 -2.17
CA SER A 149 6.42 -4.24 -3.51
C SER A 149 7.60 -3.86 -4.42
N LEU A 150 8.77 -3.62 -3.83
CA LEU A 150 10.01 -3.26 -4.52
C LEU A 150 11.00 -4.42 -4.62
N GLU A 151 10.56 -5.66 -4.35
CA GLU A 151 11.40 -6.83 -4.62
C GLU A 151 11.72 -6.90 -6.12
N PRO A 152 13.00 -7.10 -6.49
CA PRO A 152 13.41 -7.09 -7.89
C PRO A 152 12.73 -8.14 -8.77
N LEU A 153 12.17 -9.18 -8.18
CA LEU A 153 11.30 -10.14 -8.85
C LEU A 153 10.02 -10.23 -8.04
N HIS A 154 8.98 -9.55 -8.50
CA HIS A 154 7.76 -9.33 -7.74
C HIS A 154 6.52 -9.78 -8.51
N ALA A 155 5.64 -10.53 -7.84
CA ALA A 155 4.30 -10.84 -8.33
C ALA A 155 3.27 -10.00 -7.60
N GLN A 156 2.45 -9.28 -8.32
CA GLN A 156 1.46 -8.34 -7.78
C GLN A 156 0.06 -8.64 -8.29
N PHE A 157 -0.93 -8.35 -7.45
CA PHE A 157 -2.34 -8.59 -7.76
C PHE A 157 -3.08 -7.28 -8.02
N ASP A 158 -3.75 -7.19 -9.16
CA ASP A 158 -4.64 -6.10 -9.53
C ASP A 158 -6.05 -6.38 -9.01
N TYR A 159 -6.48 -5.63 -8.00
CA TYR A 159 -7.80 -5.77 -7.37
C TYR A 159 -8.98 -5.34 -8.26
N LEU A 160 -8.73 -4.57 -9.30
CA LEU A 160 -9.79 -4.11 -10.23
C LEU A 160 -10.03 -5.13 -11.33
N LYS A 161 -8.96 -5.73 -11.82
CA LYS A 161 -9.00 -6.69 -12.92
C LYS A 161 -9.04 -8.14 -12.47
N ASN A 162 -8.72 -8.41 -11.22
CA ASN A 162 -8.49 -9.75 -10.69
C ASN A 162 -7.38 -10.49 -11.46
N THR A 163 -6.31 -9.79 -11.79
CA THR A 163 -5.17 -10.33 -12.51
C THR A 163 -3.89 -10.28 -11.70
N VAL A 164 -2.97 -11.17 -12.00
CA VAL A 164 -1.61 -11.15 -11.46
C VAL A 164 -0.66 -10.69 -12.54
N SER A 165 0.17 -9.69 -12.22
CA SER A 165 1.28 -9.24 -13.05
C SER A 165 2.61 -9.62 -12.39
N VAL A 166 3.67 -9.77 -13.19
CA VAL A 166 5.00 -10.11 -12.68
C VAL A 166 6.01 -9.10 -13.17
N VAL A 167 6.74 -8.51 -12.24
CA VAL A 167 7.79 -7.51 -12.47
C VAL A 167 9.15 -8.19 -12.38
N ASN A 168 10.05 -7.81 -13.28
CA ASN A 168 11.46 -8.19 -13.27
C ASN A 168 12.32 -6.95 -13.40
N ASP A 169 12.99 -6.53 -12.33
CA ASP A 169 13.95 -5.41 -12.29
C ASP A 169 15.40 -5.87 -12.51
N TYR A 170 15.62 -7.17 -12.71
CA TYR A 170 16.95 -7.63 -13.10
C TYR A 170 17.23 -7.38 -14.58
N TYR A 171 18.44 -7.00 -14.91
CA TYR A 171 18.94 -6.87 -16.30
C TYR A 171 19.24 -8.22 -16.96
N ARG A 172 18.35 -9.20 -16.74
CA ARG A 172 18.40 -10.52 -17.36
C ARG A 172 17.00 -11.09 -17.55
N GLU A 173 16.83 -11.88 -18.58
CA GLU A 173 15.59 -12.62 -18.83
C GLU A 173 15.45 -13.82 -17.86
N PHE A 174 14.19 -14.15 -17.54
CA PHE A 174 13.86 -15.42 -16.91
C PHE A 174 12.84 -16.15 -17.77
N LYS A 175 13.14 -17.41 -18.12
CA LYS A 175 12.29 -18.22 -18.99
C LYS A 175 11.60 -19.34 -18.21
N ASN A 176 10.34 -19.64 -18.61
CA ASN A 176 9.55 -20.71 -18.04
C ASN A 176 9.32 -20.58 -16.53
N TYR A 177 9.16 -19.35 -16.04
CA TYR A 177 8.80 -19.12 -14.64
C TYR A 177 7.33 -19.44 -14.40
N LYS A 178 7.08 -20.24 -13.37
CA LYS A 178 5.72 -20.57 -12.96
C LYS A 178 5.21 -19.55 -11.96
N VAL A 179 4.12 -18.86 -12.31
CA VAL A 179 3.34 -17.99 -11.44
C VAL A 179 2.21 -18.82 -10.85
N ILE A 180 2.03 -18.78 -9.55
CA ILE A 180 0.97 -19.52 -8.84
C ILE A 180 0.17 -18.51 -8.04
N ALA A 181 -1.15 -18.48 -8.25
CA ALA A 181 -2.08 -17.74 -7.41
C ALA A 181 -2.88 -18.71 -6.53
N GLN A 182 -2.92 -18.44 -5.25
CA GLN A 182 -3.65 -19.22 -4.26
C GLN A 182 -4.54 -18.28 -3.44
N VAL A 183 -5.80 -18.69 -3.23
CA VAL A 183 -6.73 -17.96 -2.37
C VAL A 183 -7.11 -18.86 -1.20
N TYR A 184 -7.07 -18.28 -0.02
CA TYR A 184 -7.43 -18.95 1.23
C TYR A 184 -8.60 -18.24 1.89
N ASP A 185 -9.50 -18.99 2.51
CA ASP A 185 -10.54 -18.44 3.36
C ASP A 185 -9.97 -17.97 4.72
N ILE A 186 -10.81 -17.37 5.56
CA ILE A 186 -10.41 -16.87 6.89
C ILE A 186 -9.95 -17.98 7.84
N ASN A 187 -10.21 -19.26 7.53
CA ASN A 187 -9.77 -20.42 8.31
C ASN A 187 -8.49 -21.03 7.72
N SER A 188 -7.80 -20.31 6.83
CA SER A 188 -6.59 -20.77 6.13
C SER A 188 -6.79 -22.01 5.26
N LYS A 189 -8.02 -22.30 4.83
CA LYS A 189 -8.32 -23.37 3.87
C LYS A 189 -8.15 -22.81 2.47
N LYS A 190 -7.31 -23.47 1.66
CA LYS A 190 -7.15 -23.10 0.26
C LYS A 190 -8.47 -23.40 -0.51
N VAL A 191 -9.04 -22.35 -1.12
CA VAL A 191 -10.29 -22.39 -1.86
C VAL A 191 -10.11 -22.23 -3.37
N PHE A 192 -8.95 -21.75 -3.78
CA PHE A 192 -8.60 -21.56 -5.19
C PHE A 192 -7.11 -21.72 -5.41
N GLU A 193 -6.73 -22.30 -6.53
CA GLU A 193 -5.35 -22.28 -7.04
C GLU A 193 -5.36 -22.28 -8.56
N GLU A 194 -4.60 -21.41 -9.16
CA GLU A 194 -4.34 -21.40 -10.60
C GLU A 194 -2.88 -21.05 -10.85
N SER A 195 -2.35 -21.42 -12.01
CA SER A 195 -0.97 -21.10 -12.35
C SER A 195 -0.80 -20.87 -13.85
N ALA A 196 0.16 -20.02 -14.18
CA ALA A 196 0.60 -19.76 -15.56
C ALA A 196 2.11 -19.90 -15.64
N VAL A 197 2.62 -20.17 -16.86
CA VAL A 197 4.05 -20.14 -17.17
C VAL A 197 4.33 -18.90 -18.00
N VAL A 198 5.28 -18.09 -17.56
CA VAL A 198 5.63 -16.82 -18.20
C VAL A 198 7.12 -16.73 -18.52
N ASN A 199 7.44 -15.95 -19.53
CA ASN A 199 8.80 -15.50 -19.80
C ASN A 199 8.89 -14.03 -19.37
N LEU A 200 9.81 -13.73 -18.48
CA LEU A 200 10.00 -12.39 -17.95
C LEU A 200 11.13 -11.71 -18.73
N PRO A 201 10.85 -10.60 -19.44
CA PRO A 201 11.89 -9.85 -20.11
C PRO A 201 12.88 -9.24 -19.13
N SER A 202 14.09 -8.94 -19.58
CA SER A 202 15.06 -8.15 -18.81
C SER A 202 14.48 -6.76 -18.50
N ASP A 203 14.55 -6.32 -17.26
CA ASP A 203 14.05 -5.01 -16.81
C ASP A 203 12.63 -4.72 -17.30
N GLY A 204 11.72 -5.65 -17.08
CA GLY A 204 10.40 -5.62 -17.69
C GLY A 204 9.26 -6.10 -16.81
N VAL A 205 8.07 -6.03 -17.35
CA VAL A 205 6.85 -6.49 -16.69
C VAL A 205 6.02 -7.35 -17.63
N VAL A 206 5.43 -8.42 -17.11
CA VAL A 206 4.40 -9.21 -17.79
C VAL A 206 3.07 -8.90 -17.10
N ASN A 207 2.31 -8.00 -17.70
CA ASN A 207 1.00 -7.60 -17.20
C ASN A 207 -0.04 -8.68 -17.48
N ASP A 208 -0.99 -8.81 -16.52
CA ASP A 208 -2.14 -9.71 -16.63
C ASP A 208 -1.75 -11.17 -16.97
N ALA A 209 -0.62 -11.64 -16.39
CA ALA A 209 -0.04 -12.96 -16.64
C ALA A 209 -0.98 -14.11 -16.24
N LEU A 210 -1.85 -13.86 -15.27
CA LEU A 210 -2.82 -14.82 -14.74
C LEU A 210 -4.09 -14.08 -14.33
N THR A 211 -5.26 -14.56 -14.73
CA THR A 211 -6.55 -14.02 -14.28
C THR A 211 -7.14 -14.93 -13.21
N ILE A 212 -7.48 -14.35 -12.06
CA ILE A 212 -8.12 -15.08 -10.97
C ILE A 212 -9.65 -15.04 -11.15
N ARG A 213 -10.25 -16.19 -11.24
CA ARG A 213 -11.70 -16.35 -11.26
C ARG A 213 -12.15 -16.82 -9.89
N PHE A 214 -12.59 -15.88 -9.05
CA PHE A 214 -13.10 -16.23 -7.75
C PHE A 214 -14.34 -17.13 -7.87
N PRO A 215 -14.43 -18.23 -7.11
CA PRO A 215 -15.66 -19.00 -7.00
C PRO A 215 -16.82 -18.14 -6.51
N GLU A 216 -18.04 -18.39 -7.04
CA GLU A 216 -19.24 -17.59 -6.74
C GLU A 216 -19.66 -17.61 -5.25
N ASN A 217 -19.07 -18.46 -4.42
CA ASN A 217 -19.45 -18.69 -3.03
C ASN A 217 -18.32 -18.41 -2.02
N ILE A 218 -17.41 -17.49 -2.34
CA ILE A 218 -16.39 -17.02 -1.38
C ILE A 218 -16.78 -15.65 -0.84
#